data_4dc1fd98bb16f6205ec5a20df6bb2646
#
_entry.id   4dc1fd98bb16f6205ec5a20df6bb2646
#
_cell.length_a   1.000
_cell.length_b   1.000
_cell.length_c   1.000
_cell.angle_alpha   90.00
_cell.angle_beta   90.00
_cell.angle_gamma   90.00
#
_symmetry.space_group_name_H-M   'P 1'
#
loop_
_entity.id
_entity.type
_entity.pdbx_description
1 polymer ?
#
loop_
_entity_poly.entity_id
_entity_poly.type
_entity_poly.pdbx_seq_one_letter_code
_entity_poly.pdbx_strand_id
1 'polypeptide(L)'
;MKIEFIRRGAATRLILIFAGWSTDARYYNDCVADGWDTAVLSDYRDLVMPEIPQQYRTLYIFAYSLGVAAASLCNIPAAVRVAICGSPYPVSDLYGIPESVYSGTLNGLSERSLMKFHLRMAGDKDIFESISQRLPENPDIMLLKEELVSIRDNADIAKTISGVRFDRVYLAEDDRIFPYDNLKTFWKEKTKTEIASFKQPHAVDIASIVKECLPDTKAIGEGFTRANRSYNENAVIQKEICQKICERLKTLLRDVKSDALSVLEIGAGNGLLTWGWSRLLTPETATYVDLAEMPLFEAAKEESYINADAETWLEACGQRFDIILSASTIQWFADPVRFISTVSRHLNPGGFAILSTFVKGNLCEFDAYRTAPIFYKTVKEYTDIDAIETETWERVLHFKSAKDMLMHLRLTGVSPRRYSRNTGIKNSKSTGETVKLTDLSNKITYRPMIIIIRN
;
A
#
# COMPACT_ATOMS: atom_id res chain seq x y z
N MET A 1 -19.81 -14.82 -6.96
CA MET A 1 -19.36 -14.37 -5.60
C MET A 1 -20.38 -13.44 -4.98
N LYS A 2 -20.44 -13.42 -3.64
CA LYS A 2 -21.29 -12.52 -2.84
C LYS A 2 -20.42 -11.39 -2.26
N ILE A 3 -20.86 -10.14 -2.36
CA ILE A 3 -20.23 -8.99 -1.68
C ILE A 3 -21.06 -8.59 -0.45
N GLU A 4 -20.37 -8.40 0.67
CA GLU A 4 -21.00 -7.97 1.92
C GLU A 4 -20.18 -6.87 2.59
N PHE A 5 -20.83 -5.75 2.91
CA PHE A 5 -20.15 -4.61 3.53
C PHE A 5 -20.15 -4.76 5.06
N ILE A 6 -18.97 -4.74 5.65
CA ILE A 6 -18.78 -4.63 7.11
C ILE A 6 -18.94 -3.16 7.53
N ARG A 7 -18.37 -2.24 6.75
CA ARG A 7 -18.48 -0.78 6.94
C ARG A 7 -18.79 -0.15 5.59
N ARG A 8 -19.86 0.64 5.54
CA ARG A 8 -20.24 1.39 4.35
C ARG A 8 -20.65 2.81 4.73
N GLY A 9 -19.95 3.80 4.20
CA GLY A 9 -20.19 5.22 4.42
C GLY A 9 -20.02 6.02 3.13
N ALA A 10 -19.48 7.23 3.27
CA ALA A 10 -19.21 8.14 2.16
C ALA A 10 -17.73 8.09 1.70
N ALA A 11 -16.96 7.06 2.11
CA ALA A 11 -15.56 6.95 1.72
C ALA A 11 -15.42 6.68 0.22
N THR A 12 -14.37 7.23 -0.38
CA THR A 12 -13.96 6.95 -1.77
C THR A 12 -12.88 5.86 -1.84
N ARG A 13 -12.46 5.35 -0.68
CA ARG A 13 -11.46 4.30 -0.51
C ARG A 13 -12.12 3.02 0.01
N LEU A 14 -11.78 1.88 -0.57
CA LEU A 14 -12.37 0.58 -0.22
C LEU A 14 -11.28 -0.45 0.13
N ILE A 15 -11.42 -1.08 1.28
CA ILE A 15 -10.78 -2.33 1.64
C ILE A 15 -11.67 -3.45 1.11
N LEU A 16 -11.16 -4.24 0.15
CA LEU A 16 -11.87 -5.36 -0.44
C LEU A 16 -11.18 -6.66 -0.03
N ILE A 17 -11.86 -7.49 0.75
CA ILE A 17 -11.31 -8.74 1.28
C ILE A 17 -11.88 -9.91 0.49
N PHE A 18 -11.02 -10.72 -0.12
CA PHE A 18 -11.39 -12.03 -0.62
C PHE A 18 -11.25 -13.03 0.52
N ALA A 19 -12.37 -13.54 0.99
CA ALA A 19 -12.48 -14.38 2.17
C ALA A 19 -11.75 -15.73 2.01
N GLY A 20 -11.29 -16.31 3.10
CA GLY A 20 -10.92 -17.72 3.13
C GLY A 20 -12.15 -18.62 3.02
N TRP A 21 -11.97 -19.84 2.53
CA TRP A 21 -13.05 -20.81 2.46
C TRP A 21 -13.64 -21.09 3.85
N SER A 22 -14.95 -21.24 3.93
CA SER A 22 -15.75 -21.39 5.14
C SER A 22 -15.75 -20.19 6.12
N THR A 23 -15.36 -19.00 5.64
CA THR A 23 -15.48 -17.75 6.40
C THR A 23 -16.39 -16.76 5.66
N ASP A 24 -17.01 -15.86 6.40
CA ASP A 24 -17.88 -14.79 5.89
C ASP A 24 -17.48 -13.42 6.48
N ALA A 25 -18.27 -12.38 6.23
CA ALA A 25 -17.99 -11.02 6.68
C ALA A 25 -17.74 -10.91 8.20
N ARG A 26 -18.36 -11.75 9.02
CA ARG A 26 -18.18 -11.74 10.48
C ARG A 26 -16.74 -12.05 10.90
N TYR A 27 -16.06 -12.92 10.16
CA TYR A 27 -14.66 -13.24 10.41
C TYR A 27 -13.74 -12.05 10.31
N TYR A 28 -14.13 -11.04 9.51
CA TYR A 28 -13.33 -9.86 9.17
C TYR A 28 -13.82 -8.56 9.82
N ASN A 29 -14.75 -8.61 10.79
CA ASN A 29 -15.37 -7.42 11.40
C ASN A 29 -14.37 -6.39 11.95
N ASP A 30 -13.18 -6.83 12.37
CA ASP A 30 -12.12 -5.96 12.90
C ASP A 30 -11.24 -5.34 11.79
N CYS A 31 -11.46 -5.72 10.51
CA CYS A 31 -10.71 -5.20 9.35
C CYS A 31 -11.25 -3.86 8.87
N VAL A 32 -11.46 -2.92 9.79
CA VAL A 32 -11.98 -1.58 9.50
C VAL A 32 -10.94 -0.51 9.82
N ALA A 33 -10.97 0.59 9.06
CA ALA A 33 -10.08 1.71 9.26
C ALA A 33 -10.79 3.04 8.96
N ASP A 34 -10.35 4.12 9.60
CA ASP A 34 -10.91 5.44 9.37
C ASP A 34 -10.60 5.94 7.96
N GLY A 35 -11.61 6.54 7.33
CA GLY A 35 -11.52 7.00 5.94
C GLY A 35 -11.63 5.89 4.88
N TRP A 36 -11.91 4.64 5.29
CA TRP A 36 -12.10 3.50 4.41
C TRP A 36 -13.44 2.81 4.67
N ASP A 37 -14.12 2.43 3.60
CA ASP A 37 -15.18 1.42 3.68
C ASP A 37 -14.55 0.03 3.57
N THR A 38 -15.26 -1.00 4.04
CA THR A 38 -14.77 -2.38 4.01
C THR A 38 -15.85 -3.32 3.51
N ALA A 39 -15.51 -4.11 2.49
CA ALA A 39 -16.37 -5.15 1.95
C ALA A 39 -15.64 -6.49 1.87
N VAL A 40 -16.37 -7.57 1.99
CA VAL A 40 -15.88 -8.95 1.91
C VAL A 40 -16.54 -9.66 0.74
N LEU A 41 -15.73 -10.31 -0.06
CA LEU A 41 -16.14 -11.24 -1.11
C LEU A 41 -16.03 -12.66 -0.60
N SER A 42 -17.10 -13.40 -0.67
CA SER A 42 -17.21 -14.81 -0.30
C SER A 42 -18.08 -15.55 -1.31
N ASP A 43 -18.28 -16.85 -1.12
CA ASP A 43 -19.09 -17.69 -2.01
C ASP A 43 -18.50 -17.79 -3.43
N TYR A 44 -17.50 -18.62 -3.58
CA TYR A 44 -16.73 -18.80 -4.83
C TYR A 44 -17.33 -19.81 -5.79
N ARG A 45 -18.64 -20.10 -5.71
CA ARG A 45 -19.31 -21.09 -6.58
C ARG A 45 -19.33 -20.71 -8.04
N ASP A 46 -19.40 -19.41 -8.35
CA ASP A 46 -19.44 -18.90 -9.73
C ASP A 46 -18.21 -18.08 -10.14
N LEU A 47 -17.38 -17.64 -9.19
CA LEU A 47 -16.21 -16.77 -9.41
C LEU A 47 -16.49 -15.51 -10.24
N VAL A 48 -17.77 -15.14 -10.39
CA VAL A 48 -18.18 -13.91 -11.08
C VAL A 48 -18.06 -12.74 -10.11
N MET A 49 -17.32 -11.72 -10.55
CA MET A 49 -17.10 -10.53 -9.74
C MET A 49 -18.38 -9.70 -9.64
N PRO A 50 -18.89 -9.41 -8.43
CA PRO A 50 -20.00 -8.49 -8.27
C PRO A 50 -19.56 -7.05 -8.61
N GLU A 51 -20.53 -6.21 -8.96
CA GLU A 51 -20.27 -4.81 -9.25
C GLU A 51 -19.79 -4.07 -7.99
N ILE A 52 -18.65 -3.39 -8.11
CA ILE A 52 -18.15 -2.50 -7.08
C ILE A 52 -18.72 -1.10 -7.32
N PRO A 53 -19.34 -0.47 -6.31
CA PRO A 53 -19.89 0.87 -6.47
C PRO A 53 -18.88 1.89 -7.00
N GLN A 54 -19.29 2.69 -7.97
CA GLN A 54 -18.43 3.64 -8.69
C GLN A 54 -17.86 4.77 -7.81
N GLN A 55 -18.39 4.94 -6.60
CA GLN A 55 -17.83 5.89 -5.62
C GLN A 55 -16.42 5.54 -5.20
N TYR A 56 -16.07 4.23 -5.20
CA TYR A 56 -14.75 3.79 -4.75
C TYR A 56 -13.72 4.02 -5.85
N ARG A 57 -12.76 4.85 -5.54
CA ARG A 57 -11.71 5.29 -6.45
C ARG A 57 -10.36 4.65 -6.15
N THR A 58 -10.11 4.30 -4.90
CA THR A 58 -8.91 3.61 -4.45
C THR A 58 -9.30 2.30 -3.80
N LEU A 59 -8.81 1.19 -4.34
CA LEU A 59 -9.06 -0.15 -3.84
C LEU A 59 -7.77 -0.76 -3.29
N TYR A 60 -7.86 -1.29 -2.06
CA TYR A 60 -6.86 -2.19 -1.51
C TYR A 60 -7.47 -3.59 -1.40
N ILE A 61 -6.84 -4.56 -2.03
CA ILE A 61 -7.31 -5.95 -2.05
C ILE A 61 -6.47 -6.76 -1.06
N PHE A 62 -7.16 -7.43 -0.15
CA PHE A 62 -6.59 -8.42 0.77
C PHE A 62 -7.22 -9.77 0.46
N ALA A 63 -6.41 -10.71 0.08
CA ALA A 63 -6.88 -12.05 -0.27
C ALA A 63 -6.32 -13.08 0.73
N TYR A 64 -7.20 -13.80 1.40
CA TYR A 64 -6.83 -14.76 2.44
C TYR A 64 -7.09 -16.19 2.01
N SER A 65 -6.12 -17.06 2.23
CA SER A 65 -6.29 -18.53 2.01
C SER A 65 -6.72 -18.84 0.56
N LEU A 66 -7.81 -19.57 0.35
CA LEU A 66 -8.38 -19.84 -0.99
C LEU A 66 -8.88 -18.56 -1.70
N GLY A 67 -9.13 -17.48 -0.96
CA GLY A 67 -9.42 -16.17 -1.54
C GLY A 67 -8.29 -15.62 -2.41
N VAL A 68 -7.04 -16.05 -2.20
CA VAL A 68 -5.91 -15.67 -3.09
C VAL A 68 -6.10 -16.20 -4.51
N ALA A 69 -6.57 -17.44 -4.64
CA ALA A 69 -6.89 -18.01 -5.94
C ALA A 69 -8.06 -17.27 -6.61
N ALA A 70 -9.14 -16.99 -5.86
CA ALA A 70 -10.28 -16.23 -6.37
C ALA A 70 -9.88 -14.81 -6.81
N ALA A 71 -9.10 -14.09 -6.00
CA ALA A 71 -8.59 -12.76 -6.33
C ALA A 71 -7.69 -12.77 -7.58
N SER A 72 -6.97 -13.87 -7.80
CA SER A 72 -6.09 -14.04 -8.97
C SER A 72 -6.85 -14.22 -10.28
N LEU A 73 -8.11 -14.68 -10.21
CA LEU A 73 -9.00 -14.80 -11.37
C LEU A 73 -9.72 -13.48 -11.71
N CYS A 74 -9.70 -12.51 -10.80
CA CYS A 74 -10.40 -11.24 -10.94
C CYS A 74 -9.44 -10.12 -11.34
N ASN A 75 -9.58 -9.61 -12.56
CA ASN A 75 -8.80 -8.47 -13.05
C ASN A 75 -9.45 -7.14 -12.64
N ILE A 76 -9.36 -6.76 -11.37
CA ILE A 76 -9.88 -5.50 -10.85
C ILE A 76 -8.71 -4.53 -10.67
N PRO A 77 -8.77 -3.30 -11.18
CA PRO A 77 -7.76 -2.29 -10.85
C PRO A 77 -7.72 -2.05 -9.34
N ALA A 78 -6.53 -2.18 -8.75
CA ALA A 78 -6.32 -1.91 -7.32
C ALA A 78 -4.98 -1.23 -7.10
N ALA A 79 -4.95 -0.28 -6.17
CA ALA A 79 -3.73 0.42 -5.78
C ALA A 79 -2.74 -0.52 -5.09
N VAL A 80 -3.25 -1.45 -4.26
CA VAL A 80 -2.45 -2.44 -3.53
C VAL A 80 -3.16 -3.78 -3.51
N ARG A 81 -2.39 -4.86 -3.65
CA ARG A 81 -2.85 -6.25 -3.51
C ARG A 81 -1.97 -7.00 -2.53
N VAL A 82 -2.59 -7.60 -1.53
CA VAL A 82 -1.93 -8.36 -0.47
C VAL A 82 -2.46 -9.78 -0.44
N ALA A 83 -1.56 -10.77 -0.53
CA ALA A 83 -1.90 -12.16 -0.34
C ALA A 83 -1.56 -12.61 1.08
N ILE A 84 -2.45 -13.38 1.71
CA ILE A 84 -2.32 -13.84 3.10
C ILE A 84 -2.54 -15.36 3.13
N CYS A 85 -1.53 -16.12 3.51
CA CYS A 85 -1.57 -17.58 3.72
C CYS A 85 -2.23 -18.35 2.55
N GLY A 86 -1.89 -17.99 1.31
CA GLY A 86 -2.43 -18.64 0.12
C GLY A 86 -1.58 -18.41 -1.13
N SER A 87 -1.96 -19.02 -2.22
CA SER A 87 -1.34 -18.83 -3.54
C SER A 87 -2.40 -18.89 -4.65
N PRO A 88 -2.09 -18.40 -5.88
CA PRO A 88 -2.93 -18.61 -7.05
C PRO A 88 -3.09 -20.09 -7.47
N TYR A 89 -2.31 -20.98 -6.91
CA TYR A 89 -2.36 -22.43 -7.12
C TYR A 89 -2.98 -23.12 -5.89
N PRO A 90 -4.31 -23.08 -5.74
CA PRO A 90 -4.96 -23.62 -4.53
C PRO A 90 -4.76 -25.12 -4.37
N VAL A 91 -4.68 -25.86 -5.48
CA VAL A 91 -4.47 -27.30 -5.52
C VAL A 91 -3.15 -27.58 -6.24
N SER A 92 -2.12 -27.94 -5.50
CA SER A 92 -0.79 -28.23 -6.05
C SER A 92 0.12 -28.84 -4.97
N ASP A 93 0.78 -29.94 -5.30
CA ASP A 93 1.74 -30.57 -4.42
C ASP A 93 3.01 -29.71 -4.19
N LEU A 94 3.29 -28.75 -5.08
CA LEU A 94 4.48 -27.89 -5.01
C LEU A 94 4.19 -26.45 -4.56
N TYR A 95 2.99 -25.90 -4.85
CA TYR A 95 2.70 -24.48 -4.73
C TYR A 95 1.45 -24.14 -3.93
N GLY A 96 0.71 -25.15 -3.46
CA GLY A 96 -0.56 -24.99 -2.77
C GLY A 96 -0.87 -26.11 -1.80
N ILE A 97 -2.14 -26.41 -1.65
CA ILE A 97 -2.60 -27.58 -0.88
C ILE A 97 -2.36 -28.83 -1.73
N PRO A 98 -1.70 -29.89 -1.20
CA PRO A 98 -1.49 -31.12 -1.93
C PRO A 98 -2.80 -31.73 -2.41
N GLU A 99 -2.80 -32.26 -3.65
CA GLU A 99 -3.99 -32.83 -4.31
C GLU A 99 -4.73 -33.84 -3.44
N SER A 100 -3.99 -34.76 -2.80
CA SER A 100 -4.55 -35.79 -1.90
C SER A 100 -5.27 -35.19 -0.69
N VAL A 101 -4.73 -34.07 -0.13
CA VAL A 101 -5.31 -33.37 1.03
C VAL A 101 -6.57 -32.61 0.63
N TYR A 102 -6.51 -31.91 -0.54
CA TYR A 102 -7.65 -31.16 -1.07
C TYR A 102 -8.82 -32.09 -1.42
N SER A 103 -8.55 -33.12 -2.20
CA SER A 103 -9.54 -34.15 -2.58
C SER A 103 -10.09 -34.90 -1.37
N GLY A 104 -9.25 -35.20 -0.38
CA GLY A 104 -9.70 -35.81 0.90
C GLY A 104 -10.66 -34.88 1.66
N THR A 105 -10.41 -33.57 1.68
CA THR A 105 -11.29 -32.57 2.29
C THR A 105 -12.62 -32.49 1.54
N LEU A 106 -12.57 -32.39 0.21
CA LEU A 106 -13.74 -32.29 -0.65
C LEU A 106 -14.66 -33.54 -0.53
N ASN A 107 -14.09 -34.73 -0.58
CA ASN A 107 -14.85 -35.99 -0.55
C ASN A 107 -15.40 -36.33 0.83
N GLY A 108 -14.66 -35.97 1.89
CA GLY A 108 -15.02 -36.24 3.28
C GLY A 108 -15.75 -35.11 4.00
N LEU A 109 -16.20 -34.07 3.27
CA LEU A 109 -16.80 -32.88 3.90
C LEU A 109 -18.12 -33.18 4.59
N SER A 110 -18.19 -32.83 5.87
CA SER A 110 -19.33 -32.95 6.79
C SER A 110 -19.16 -31.90 7.89
N GLU A 111 -20.18 -31.62 8.69
CA GLU A 111 -20.07 -30.72 9.84
C GLU A 111 -18.90 -31.11 10.78
N ARG A 112 -18.76 -32.43 11.06
CA ARG A 112 -17.67 -32.93 11.90
C ARG A 112 -16.29 -32.71 11.29
N SER A 113 -16.12 -32.92 10.02
CA SER A 113 -14.83 -32.69 9.32
C SER A 113 -14.53 -31.21 9.16
N LEU A 114 -15.54 -30.37 8.98
CA LEU A 114 -15.42 -28.92 8.96
C LEU A 114 -14.93 -28.39 10.32
N MET A 115 -15.49 -28.87 11.43
CA MET A 115 -14.99 -28.52 12.76
C MET A 115 -13.50 -28.89 12.92
N LYS A 116 -13.09 -30.08 12.46
CA LYS A 116 -11.67 -30.49 12.47
C LYS A 116 -10.79 -29.60 11.59
N PHE A 117 -11.34 -29.09 10.47
CA PHE A 117 -10.65 -28.14 9.61
C PHE A 117 -10.42 -26.82 10.36
N HIS A 118 -11.43 -26.28 11.04
CA HIS A 118 -11.30 -25.05 11.82
C HIS A 118 -10.31 -25.19 12.99
N LEU A 119 -10.30 -26.33 13.68
CA LEU A 119 -9.30 -26.63 14.72
C LEU A 119 -7.87 -26.68 14.14
N ARG A 120 -7.70 -27.25 12.95
CA ARG A 120 -6.41 -27.30 12.26
C ARG A 120 -5.98 -25.94 11.78
N MET A 121 -6.92 -25.10 11.29
CA MET A 121 -6.70 -23.73 10.90
C MET A 121 -6.20 -22.87 12.08
N ALA A 122 -6.79 -23.05 13.25
CA ALA A 122 -6.42 -22.35 14.47
C ALA A 122 -5.08 -22.83 15.07
N GLY A 123 -4.73 -24.09 14.87
CA GLY A 123 -3.47 -24.68 15.38
C GLY A 123 -3.47 -25.03 16.87
N ASP A 124 -4.10 -24.25 17.71
CA ASP A 124 -4.29 -24.47 19.14
C ASP A 124 -5.71 -24.12 19.61
N LYS A 125 -6.00 -24.43 20.89
CA LYS A 125 -7.33 -24.26 21.48
C LYS A 125 -7.68 -22.79 21.73
N ASP A 126 -6.74 -21.99 22.19
CA ASP A 126 -6.99 -20.58 22.56
C ASP A 126 -7.31 -19.75 21.31
N ILE A 127 -6.57 -19.97 20.21
CA ILE A 127 -6.85 -19.35 18.91
C ILE A 127 -8.20 -19.85 18.40
N PHE A 128 -8.51 -21.14 18.50
CA PHE A 128 -9.80 -21.69 18.08
C PHE A 128 -10.97 -21.02 18.84
N GLU A 129 -10.88 -20.88 20.16
CA GLU A 129 -11.89 -20.19 20.96
C GLU A 129 -12.08 -18.73 20.51
N SER A 130 -10.99 -18.04 20.16
CA SER A 130 -11.03 -16.65 19.69
C SER A 130 -11.70 -16.48 18.32
N ILE A 131 -11.50 -17.43 17.40
CA ILE A 131 -12.06 -17.35 16.04
C ILE A 131 -13.44 -18.00 15.92
N SER A 132 -13.78 -18.98 16.79
CA SER A 132 -15.02 -19.75 16.69
C SER A 132 -16.29 -18.90 16.69
N GLN A 133 -16.31 -17.81 17.46
CA GLN A 133 -17.42 -16.86 17.53
C GLN A 133 -17.61 -16.04 16.24
N ARG A 134 -16.61 -16.01 15.37
CA ARG A 134 -16.60 -15.28 14.09
C ARG A 134 -16.87 -16.19 12.90
N LEU A 135 -16.84 -17.51 13.09
CA LEU A 135 -17.16 -18.49 12.05
C LEU A 135 -18.67 -18.57 11.82
N PRO A 136 -19.15 -18.97 10.61
CA PRO A 136 -20.56 -19.23 10.36
C PRO A 136 -21.14 -20.25 11.34
N GLU A 137 -22.26 -19.92 11.99
CA GLU A 137 -22.89 -20.78 13.00
C GLU A 137 -23.51 -22.05 12.39
N ASN A 138 -24.15 -21.91 11.23
CA ASN A 138 -24.82 -23.00 10.52
C ASN A 138 -24.33 -23.04 9.06
N PRO A 139 -23.09 -23.50 8.80
CA PRO A 139 -22.56 -23.51 7.45
C PRO A 139 -23.27 -24.56 6.59
N ASP A 140 -23.68 -24.18 5.39
CA ASP A 140 -24.23 -25.11 4.42
C ASP A 140 -23.10 -25.95 3.80
N ILE A 141 -23.03 -27.21 4.19
CA ILE A 141 -22.00 -28.14 3.75
C ILE A 141 -22.00 -28.36 2.25
N MET A 142 -23.19 -28.34 1.62
CA MET A 142 -23.29 -28.52 0.16
C MET A 142 -22.73 -27.31 -0.58
N LEU A 143 -23.06 -26.09 -0.16
CA LEU A 143 -22.49 -24.86 -0.73
C LEU A 143 -20.98 -24.80 -0.55
N LEU A 144 -20.46 -25.14 0.61
CA LEU A 144 -19.01 -25.20 0.85
C LEU A 144 -18.30 -26.22 -0.04
N LYS A 145 -18.96 -27.34 -0.33
CA LYS A 145 -18.46 -28.36 -1.26
C LYS A 145 -18.42 -27.85 -2.71
N GLU A 146 -19.47 -27.17 -3.14
CA GLU A 146 -19.55 -26.54 -4.45
C GLU A 146 -18.47 -25.48 -4.66
N GLU A 147 -18.15 -24.67 -3.62
CA GLU A 147 -17.05 -23.71 -3.66
C GLU A 147 -15.70 -24.41 -3.90
N LEU A 148 -15.40 -25.51 -3.19
CA LEU A 148 -14.17 -26.24 -3.39
C LEU A 148 -14.09 -26.83 -4.82
N VAL A 149 -15.20 -27.34 -5.36
CA VAL A 149 -15.26 -27.83 -6.74
C VAL A 149 -14.96 -26.68 -7.71
N SER A 150 -15.64 -25.54 -7.56
CA SER A 150 -15.44 -24.37 -8.42
C SER A 150 -13.99 -23.86 -8.39
N ILE A 151 -13.39 -23.74 -7.21
CA ILE A 151 -12.00 -23.30 -7.08
C ILE A 151 -11.03 -24.28 -7.73
N ARG A 152 -11.21 -25.59 -7.53
CA ARG A 152 -10.38 -26.62 -8.14
C ARG A 152 -10.48 -26.58 -9.66
N ASP A 153 -11.69 -26.55 -10.20
CA ASP A 153 -11.95 -26.64 -11.63
C ASP A 153 -11.50 -25.39 -12.40
N ASN A 154 -11.39 -24.25 -11.69
CA ASN A 154 -10.87 -23.00 -12.25
C ASN A 154 -9.39 -22.75 -11.92
N ALA A 155 -8.73 -23.60 -11.15
CA ALA A 155 -7.32 -23.43 -10.77
C ALA A 155 -6.36 -23.36 -11.97
N ASP A 156 -6.67 -24.03 -13.07
CA ASP A 156 -5.85 -24.00 -14.29
C ASP A 156 -5.97 -22.68 -15.05
N ILE A 157 -7.10 -21.99 -14.93
CA ILE A 157 -7.27 -20.65 -15.49
C ILE A 157 -6.34 -19.65 -14.77
N ALA A 158 -6.20 -19.75 -13.45
CA ALA A 158 -5.27 -18.93 -12.69
C ALA A 158 -3.80 -19.11 -13.14
N LYS A 159 -3.44 -20.28 -13.63
CA LYS A 159 -2.09 -20.56 -14.19
C LYS A 159 -1.83 -19.83 -15.51
N THR A 160 -2.87 -19.53 -16.27
CA THR A 160 -2.77 -18.84 -17.58
C THR A 160 -2.91 -17.34 -17.49
N ILE A 161 -3.49 -16.81 -16.39
CA ILE A 161 -3.60 -15.38 -16.15
C ILE A 161 -2.26 -14.87 -15.57
N SER A 162 -1.29 -14.65 -16.45
CA SER A 162 0.07 -14.17 -16.13
C SER A 162 0.14 -12.72 -15.63
N GLY A 163 -0.98 -12.11 -15.24
CA GLY A 163 -1.08 -10.66 -15.00
C GLY A 163 -1.43 -10.21 -13.58
N VAL A 164 -1.95 -11.07 -12.71
CA VAL A 164 -2.33 -10.61 -11.36
C VAL A 164 -1.12 -10.58 -10.44
N ARG A 165 -0.64 -9.38 -10.19
CA ARG A 165 0.49 -9.12 -9.31
C ARG A 165 -0.02 -8.82 -7.89
N PHE A 166 0.59 -9.45 -6.89
CA PHE A 166 0.50 -9.04 -5.50
C PHE A 166 1.72 -8.20 -5.12
N ASP A 167 1.50 -7.14 -4.36
CA ASP A 167 2.56 -6.24 -3.92
C ASP A 167 3.28 -6.79 -2.69
N ARG A 168 2.56 -7.53 -1.83
CA ARG A 168 3.09 -8.15 -0.63
C ARG A 168 2.39 -9.47 -0.31
N VAL A 169 3.13 -10.35 0.34
CA VAL A 169 2.64 -11.65 0.80
C VAL A 169 2.97 -11.84 2.27
N TYR A 170 1.99 -12.32 3.02
CA TYR A 170 2.14 -12.73 4.41
C TYR A 170 1.96 -14.24 4.53
N LEU A 171 2.96 -14.93 5.11
CA LEU A 171 2.98 -16.40 5.27
C LEU A 171 3.07 -16.77 6.72
N ALA A 172 2.28 -17.75 7.13
CA ALA A 172 2.30 -18.36 8.45
C ALA A 172 3.21 -19.61 8.44
N GLU A 173 4.23 -19.65 9.31
CA GLU A 173 5.23 -20.74 9.32
C GLU A 173 4.65 -22.04 9.89
N ASP A 174 3.68 -21.95 10.81
CA ASP A 174 2.99 -23.09 11.41
C ASP A 174 1.65 -23.42 10.70
N ASP A 175 1.50 -22.99 9.42
CA ASP A 175 0.29 -23.22 8.62
C ASP A 175 0.10 -24.72 8.32
N ARG A 176 -1.05 -25.26 8.80
CA ARG A 176 -1.44 -26.65 8.60
C ARG A 176 -2.49 -26.85 7.52
N ILE A 177 -2.86 -25.76 6.81
CA ILE A 177 -3.81 -25.78 5.68
C ILE A 177 -3.05 -25.66 4.37
N PHE A 178 -2.32 -24.56 4.19
CA PHE A 178 -1.38 -24.37 3.10
C PHE A 178 0.04 -24.62 3.60
N PRO A 179 0.73 -25.70 3.18
CA PRO A 179 2.09 -25.95 3.63
C PRO A 179 3.00 -24.74 3.36
N TYR A 180 3.64 -24.25 4.42
CA TYR A 180 4.51 -23.06 4.35
C TYR A 180 5.56 -23.15 3.25
N ASP A 181 6.22 -24.32 3.13
CA ASP A 181 7.27 -24.50 2.12
C ASP A 181 6.73 -24.42 0.69
N ASN A 182 5.52 -24.92 0.45
CA ASN A 182 4.87 -24.82 -0.86
C ASN A 182 4.58 -23.35 -1.22
N LEU A 183 4.01 -22.59 -0.28
CA LEU A 183 3.73 -21.18 -0.48
C LEU A 183 5.03 -20.39 -0.68
N LYS A 184 6.03 -20.62 0.18
CA LYS A 184 7.32 -19.96 0.08
C LYS A 184 8.03 -20.24 -1.25
N THR A 185 7.96 -21.48 -1.72
CA THR A 185 8.51 -21.89 -3.02
C THR A 185 7.81 -21.14 -4.15
N PHE A 186 6.46 -21.12 -4.17
CA PHE A 186 5.70 -20.38 -5.18
C PHE A 186 6.11 -18.90 -5.24
N TRP A 187 6.01 -18.22 -4.10
CA TRP A 187 6.23 -16.76 -4.06
C TRP A 187 7.67 -16.36 -4.35
N LYS A 188 8.66 -17.18 -4.02
CA LYS A 188 10.07 -16.94 -4.37
C LYS A 188 10.39 -17.23 -5.83
N GLU A 189 9.89 -18.33 -6.36
CA GLU A 189 10.27 -18.79 -7.69
C GLU A 189 9.46 -18.13 -8.81
N LYS A 190 8.18 -17.92 -8.58
CA LYS A 190 7.25 -17.47 -9.63
C LYS A 190 7.01 -15.96 -9.62
N THR A 191 7.39 -15.29 -8.55
CA THR A 191 7.14 -13.86 -8.40
C THR A 191 8.36 -13.12 -7.87
N LYS A 192 8.29 -11.78 -7.91
CA LYS A 192 9.24 -10.89 -7.22
C LYS A 192 8.55 -10.15 -6.06
N THR A 193 7.50 -10.76 -5.51
CA THR A 193 6.69 -10.18 -4.45
C THR A 193 7.48 -10.22 -3.14
N GLU A 194 7.35 -9.18 -2.34
CA GLU A 194 7.93 -9.11 -1.01
C GLU A 194 7.19 -10.05 -0.06
N ILE A 195 7.94 -10.92 0.63
CA ILE A 195 7.40 -11.93 1.54
C ILE A 195 7.69 -11.52 2.99
N ALA A 196 6.65 -11.45 3.81
CA ALA A 196 6.74 -11.41 5.26
C ALA A 196 6.28 -12.75 5.84
N SER A 197 7.06 -13.35 6.74
CA SER A 197 6.71 -14.60 7.42
C SER A 197 6.63 -14.38 8.92
N PHE A 198 5.74 -15.13 9.58
CA PHE A 198 5.61 -15.08 11.02
C PHE A 198 5.22 -16.46 11.60
N LYS A 199 5.66 -16.70 12.81
CA LYS A 199 5.41 -17.96 13.51
C LYS A 199 3.99 -17.97 14.10
N GLN A 200 3.02 -18.28 13.24
CA GLN A 200 1.59 -18.40 13.57
C GLN A 200 0.98 -19.54 12.77
N PRO A 201 -0.18 -20.08 13.20
CA PRO A 201 -0.97 -21.01 12.41
C PRO A 201 -1.67 -20.27 11.25
N HIS A 202 -2.47 -21.01 10.46
CA HIS A 202 -3.23 -20.45 9.33
C HIS A 202 -4.16 -19.30 9.72
N ALA A 203 -4.80 -19.36 10.90
CA ALA A 203 -5.66 -18.32 11.44
C ALA A 203 -4.84 -17.14 11.98
N VAL A 204 -4.35 -16.31 11.09
CA VAL A 204 -3.55 -15.12 11.39
C VAL A 204 -4.43 -13.92 11.76
N ASP A 205 -3.84 -12.91 12.41
CA ASP A 205 -4.50 -11.63 12.69
C ASP A 205 -4.57 -10.77 11.42
N ILE A 206 -5.61 -11.00 10.62
CA ILE A 206 -5.84 -10.28 9.35
C ILE A 206 -6.07 -8.79 9.59
N ALA A 207 -6.74 -8.42 10.68
CA ALA A 207 -7.01 -7.02 10.99
C ALA A 207 -5.72 -6.22 11.23
N SER A 208 -4.75 -6.80 11.91
CA SER A 208 -3.42 -6.19 12.07
C SER A 208 -2.69 -6.06 10.74
N ILE A 209 -2.74 -7.08 9.86
CA ILE A 209 -2.14 -7.03 8.52
C ILE A 209 -2.79 -5.92 7.69
N VAL A 210 -4.11 -5.81 7.69
CA VAL A 210 -4.84 -4.74 6.98
C VAL A 210 -4.37 -3.38 7.48
N LYS A 211 -4.37 -3.15 8.80
CA LYS A 211 -3.94 -1.87 9.40
C LYS A 211 -2.48 -1.51 9.10
N GLU A 212 -1.58 -2.50 9.05
CA GLU A 212 -0.17 -2.29 8.71
C GLU A 212 0.02 -1.85 7.25
N CYS A 213 -0.84 -2.32 6.36
CA CYS A 213 -0.77 -2.02 4.92
C CYS A 213 -1.42 -0.69 4.54
N LEU A 214 -2.27 -0.10 5.37
CA LEU A 214 -2.91 1.17 5.08
C LEU A 214 -2.01 2.37 5.39
N PRO A 215 -2.10 3.47 4.64
CA PRO A 215 -1.45 4.73 5.00
C PRO A 215 -1.98 5.24 6.34
N ASP A 216 -1.09 5.44 7.30
CA ASP A 216 -1.41 6.09 8.58
C ASP A 216 -1.09 7.59 8.48
N THR A 217 -2.03 8.36 7.92
CA THR A 217 -1.87 9.82 7.68
C THR A 217 -1.56 10.58 8.96
N LYS A 218 -2.15 10.15 10.09
CA LYS A 218 -1.87 10.75 11.40
C LYS A 218 -0.42 10.52 11.82
N ALA A 219 0.05 9.28 11.76
CA ALA A 219 1.44 8.97 12.13
C ALA A 219 2.45 9.61 11.16
N ILE A 220 2.10 9.74 9.88
CA ILE A 220 2.90 10.44 8.87
C ILE A 220 3.00 11.93 9.25
N GLY A 221 1.89 12.64 9.44
CA GLY A 221 1.86 14.06 9.83
C GLY A 221 2.62 14.32 11.13
N GLU A 222 2.38 13.52 12.19
CA GLU A 222 3.14 13.60 13.44
C GLU A 222 4.64 13.36 13.25
N GLY A 223 5.03 12.49 12.33
CA GLY A 223 6.44 12.21 12.00
C GLY A 223 7.14 13.45 11.43
N PHE A 224 6.52 14.08 10.44
CA PHE A 224 7.04 15.29 9.82
C PHE A 224 7.01 16.50 10.76
N THR A 225 5.95 16.69 11.54
CA THR A 225 5.88 17.74 12.59
C THR A 225 7.05 17.61 13.56
N ARG A 226 7.38 16.41 14.02
CA ARG A 226 8.53 16.21 14.92
C ARG A 226 9.88 16.47 14.26
N ALA A 227 10.00 16.15 12.95
CA ALA A 227 11.24 16.35 12.21
C ALA A 227 11.43 17.79 11.73
N ASN A 228 10.41 18.63 11.74
CA ASN A 228 10.36 19.95 11.11
C ASN A 228 11.61 20.80 11.37
N ARG A 229 12.07 20.88 12.62
CA ARG A 229 13.24 21.68 13.00
C ARG A 229 14.58 21.15 12.48
N SER A 230 14.72 19.84 12.35
CA SER A 230 15.95 19.16 11.89
C SER A 230 15.95 18.80 10.41
N TYR A 231 14.78 18.90 9.77
CA TYR A 231 14.56 18.42 8.41
C TYR A 231 15.51 19.09 7.41
N ASN A 232 15.57 20.43 7.41
CA ASN A 232 16.38 21.15 6.46
C ASN A 232 17.88 20.87 6.56
N GLU A 233 18.40 20.52 7.74
CA GLU A 233 19.81 20.18 7.90
C GLU A 233 20.12 18.77 7.38
N ASN A 234 19.17 17.83 7.50
CA ASN A 234 19.38 16.41 7.26
C ASN A 234 18.80 15.91 5.94
N ALA A 235 17.90 16.66 5.30
CA ALA A 235 17.17 16.27 4.09
C ALA A 235 18.01 16.43 2.80
N VAL A 236 19.18 15.77 2.72
CA VAL A 236 20.13 15.91 1.60
C VAL A 236 19.49 15.54 0.27
N ILE A 237 18.79 14.42 0.21
CA ILE A 237 18.14 13.93 -1.01
C ILE A 237 16.96 14.82 -1.39
N GLN A 238 16.18 15.29 -0.41
CA GLN A 238 15.04 16.16 -0.66
C GLN A 238 15.49 17.53 -1.16
N LYS A 239 16.63 18.06 -0.70
CA LYS A 239 17.23 19.28 -1.25
C LYS A 239 17.65 19.09 -2.71
N GLU A 240 18.30 17.96 -3.06
CA GLU A 240 18.65 17.65 -4.44
C GLU A 240 17.40 17.57 -5.33
N ILE A 241 16.32 16.92 -4.84
CA ILE A 241 15.04 16.86 -5.54
C ILE A 241 14.45 18.26 -5.75
N CYS A 242 14.38 19.10 -4.71
CA CYS A 242 13.86 20.46 -4.81
C CYS A 242 14.68 21.31 -5.81
N GLN A 243 16.01 21.17 -5.81
CA GLN A 243 16.85 21.85 -6.77
C GLN A 243 16.52 21.43 -8.20
N LYS A 244 16.41 20.15 -8.48
CA LYS A 244 16.04 19.63 -9.80
C LYS A 244 14.63 20.09 -10.23
N ILE A 245 13.67 20.10 -9.33
CA ILE A 245 12.33 20.66 -9.59
C ILE A 245 12.43 22.13 -10.00
N CYS A 246 13.21 22.94 -9.28
CA CYS A 246 13.41 24.36 -9.61
C CYS A 246 14.12 24.56 -10.96
N GLU A 247 15.08 23.72 -11.31
CA GLU A 247 15.74 23.74 -12.62
C GLU A 247 14.75 23.46 -13.76
N ARG A 248 13.85 22.46 -13.59
CA ARG A 248 12.79 22.14 -14.54
C ARG A 248 11.75 23.28 -14.60
N LEU A 249 11.33 23.80 -13.45
CA LEU A 249 10.42 24.94 -13.35
C LEU A 249 10.95 26.14 -14.14
N LYS A 250 12.21 26.53 -13.92
CA LYS A 250 12.86 27.64 -14.65
C LYS A 250 12.82 27.44 -16.16
N THR A 251 12.90 26.21 -16.63
CA THR A 251 12.82 25.90 -18.07
C THR A 251 11.40 26.04 -18.58
N LEU A 252 10.40 25.51 -17.87
CA LEU A 252 8.99 25.54 -18.26
C LEU A 252 8.39 26.91 -18.18
N LEU A 253 8.82 27.78 -17.26
CA LEU A 253 8.36 29.14 -17.12
C LEU A 253 8.66 30.01 -18.35
N ARG A 254 9.61 29.63 -19.22
CA ARG A 254 9.91 30.38 -20.47
C ARG A 254 8.75 30.35 -21.46
N ASP A 255 7.93 29.33 -21.39
CA ASP A 255 6.80 29.10 -22.30
C ASP A 255 5.48 29.65 -21.73
N VAL A 256 5.48 30.08 -20.47
CA VAL A 256 4.28 30.60 -19.78
C VAL A 256 4.11 32.08 -20.10
N LYS A 257 2.90 32.47 -20.58
CA LYS A 257 2.58 33.82 -21.04
C LYS A 257 1.67 34.60 -20.09
N SER A 258 1.32 34.04 -18.92
CA SER A 258 0.40 34.71 -18.00
C SER A 258 1.14 35.47 -16.91
N ASP A 259 0.66 36.71 -16.63
CA ASP A 259 1.18 37.57 -15.55
C ASP A 259 0.49 37.25 -14.20
N ALA A 260 -0.65 36.56 -14.23
CA ALA A 260 -1.45 36.20 -13.05
C ALA A 260 -1.51 34.67 -12.86
N LEU A 261 -0.41 34.11 -12.40
CA LEU A 261 -0.30 32.64 -12.20
C LEU A 261 -0.89 32.18 -10.85
N SER A 262 -1.55 31.05 -10.88
CA SER A 262 -2.00 30.31 -9.71
C SER A 262 -1.11 29.08 -9.48
N VAL A 263 -0.58 28.95 -8.27
CA VAL A 263 0.32 27.83 -7.87
C VAL A 263 -0.34 27.00 -6.79
N LEU A 264 -0.28 25.69 -6.93
CA LEU A 264 -0.59 24.72 -5.86
C LEU A 264 0.70 24.02 -5.47
N GLU A 265 1.06 24.05 -4.18
CA GLU A 265 2.13 23.21 -3.63
C GLU A 265 1.56 22.15 -2.70
N ILE A 266 1.81 20.89 -3.04
CA ILE A 266 1.32 19.70 -2.32
C ILE A 266 2.45 19.13 -1.46
N GLY A 267 2.21 19.03 -0.15
CA GLY A 267 3.21 18.62 0.82
C GLY A 267 4.26 19.71 1.05
N ALA A 268 3.82 20.95 1.25
CA ALA A 268 4.70 22.10 1.40
C ALA A 268 5.60 22.03 2.65
N GLY A 269 5.13 21.36 3.69
CA GLY A 269 5.90 21.11 4.92
C GLY A 269 6.45 22.38 5.54
N ASN A 270 7.77 22.43 5.70
CA ASN A 270 8.47 23.62 6.23
C ASN A 270 8.98 24.58 5.13
N GLY A 271 8.53 24.40 3.89
CA GLY A 271 8.82 25.32 2.78
C GLY A 271 10.12 25.04 2.02
N LEU A 272 10.69 23.84 2.12
CA LEU A 272 11.94 23.53 1.42
C LEU A 272 11.85 23.75 -0.09
N LEU A 273 10.75 23.35 -0.72
CA LEU A 273 10.49 23.59 -2.12
C LEU A 273 10.00 25.02 -2.36
N THR A 274 9.13 25.56 -1.48
CA THR A 274 8.60 26.92 -1.54
C THR A 274 9.70 27.97 -1.65
N TRP A 275 10.72 27.89 -0.80
CA TRP A 275 11.89 28.79 -0.82
C TRP A 275 12.71 28.68 -2.11
N GLY A 276 12.60 27.57 -2.81
CA GLY A 276 13.25 27.38 -4.12
C GLY A 276 12.50 28.08 -5.24
N TRP A 277 11.21 27.77 -5.40
CA TRP A 277 10.43 28.30 -6.52
C TRP A 277 10.04 29.78 -6.36
N SER A 278 9.87 30.28 -5.12
CA SER A 278 9.56 31.70 -4.89
C SER A 278 10.64 32.68 -5.36
N ARG A 279 11.85 32.19 -5.60
CA ARG A 279 12.94 32.97 -6.21
C ARG A 279 12.84 33.04 -7.74
N LEU A 280 11.98 32.22 -8.34
CA LEU A 280 11.83 32.13 -9.80
C LEU A 280 10.58 32.85 -10.31
N LEU A 281 9.53 32.89 -9.49
CA LEU A 281 8.27 33.54 -9.81
C LEU A 281 7.59 34.06 -8.54
N THR A 282 6.75 35.10 -8.71
CA THR A 282 5.83 35.61 -7.68
C THR A 282 4.42 35.47 -8.24
N PRO A 283 3.68 34.37 -7.94
CA PRO A 283 2.35 34.15 -8.50
C PRO A 283 1.32 35.14 -7.90
N GLU A 284 0.18 35.28 -8.57
CA GLU A 284 -0.97 36.01 -8.02
C GLU A 284 -1.52 35.29 -6.80
N THR A 285 -1.73 33.95 -6.93
CA THR A 285 -2.23 33.13 -5.84
C THR A 285 -1.36 31.90 -5.61
N ALA A 286 -1.14 31.52 -4.35
CA ALA A 286 -0.54 30.26 -3.98
C ALA A 286 -1.41 29.52 -2.94
N THR A 287 -1.65 28.24 -3.18
CA THR A 287 -2.34 27.34 -2.27
C THR A 287 -1.36 26.27 -1.80
N TYR A 288 -1.26 26.11 -0.48
CA TYR A 288 -0.39 25.12 0.15
C TYR A 288 -1.23 24.09 0.87
N VAL A 289 -0.94 22.81 0.63
CA VAL A 289 -1.67 21.69 1.28
C VAL A 289 -0.69 20.75 1.95
N ASP A 290 -0.85 20.52 3.25
CA ASP A 290 -0.04 19.55 4.00
C ASP A 290 -0.83 18.93 5.15
N LEU A 291 -0.42 17.73 5.61
CA LEU A 291 -0.93 17.08 6.82
C LEU A 291 -0.44 17.75 8.11
N ALA A 292 0.73 18.38 8.05
CA ALA A 292 1.34 19.11 9.15
C ALA A 292 1.00 20.60 9.09
N GLU A 293 1.10 21.27 10.22
CA GLU A 293 1.01 22.73 10.28
C GLU A 293 2.21 23.37 9.54
N MET A 294 1.94 24.35 8.71
CA MET A 294 2.90 25.02 7.85
C MET A 294 3.21 26.43 8.38
N PRO A 295 4.45 26.94 8.19
CA PRO A 295 4.75 28.33 8.44
C PRO A 295 4.12 29.24 7.35
N LEU A 296 4.07 30.54 7.58
CA LEU A 296 3.75 31.54 6.54
C LEU A 296 4.95 31.67 5.60
N PHE A 297 4.71 31.65 4.29
CA PHE A 297 5.78 31.64 3.30
C PHE A 297 6.04 32.99 2.65
N GLU A 298 5.00 33.82 2.50
CA GLU A 298 5.07 35.14 1.85
C GLU A 298 5.66 35.06 0.41
N ALA A 299 5.27 34.03 -0.34
CA ALA A 299 5.81 33.72 -1.66
C ALA A 299 4.87 34.09 -2.82
N ALA A 300 3.65 34.54 -2.53
CA ALA A 300 2.63 34.97 -3.48
C ALA A 300 1.95 36.27 -3.02
N LYS A 301 1.15 36.91 -3.89
CA LYS A 301 0.36 38.07 -3.48
C LYS A 301 -0.79 37.67 -2.55
N GLU A 302 -1.46 36.57 -2.86
CA GLU A 302 -2.49 35.95 -2.01
C GLU A 302 -2.11 34.51 -1.70
N GLU A 303 -2.25 34.10 -0.44
CA GLU A 303 -1.87 32.78 0.01
C GLU A 303 -2.99 32.07 0.78
N SER A 304 -3.16 30.78 0.51
CA SER A 304 -4.10 29.89 1.19
C SER A 304 -3.37 28.68 1.77
N TYR A 305 -3.64 28.36 3.04
CA TYR A 305 -3.01 27.27 3.76
C TYR A 305 -4.06 26.24 4.16
N ILE A 306 -3.94 25.00 3.67
CA ILE A 306 -4.90 23.93 3.87
C ILE A 306 -4.22 22.79 4.64
N ASN A 307 -4.68 22.58 5.87
CA ASN A 307 -4.21 21.44 6.67
C ASN A 307 -5.12 20.23 6.42
N ALA A 308 -4.74 19.39 5.47
CA ALA A 308 -5.55 18.25 5.03
C ALA A 308 -4.71 17.14 4.36
N ASP A 309 -5.30 15.95 4.23
CA ASP A 309 -4.82 14.92 3.31
C ASP A 309 -5.00 15.41 1.87
N ALA A 310 -3.88 15.72 1.22
CA ALA A 310 -3.86 16.32 -0.11
C ALA A 310 -4.48 15.41 -1.20
N GLU A 311 -4.39 14.08 -1.06
CA GLU A 311 -5.01 13.13 -1.98
C GLU A 311 -6.55 13.27 -1.96
N THR A 312 -7.13 13.32 -0.78
CA THR A 312 -8.59 13.50 -0.60
C THR A 312 -9.03 14.93 -0.90
N TRP A 313 -8.23 15.92 -0.48
CA TRP A 313 -8.54 17.32 -0.69
C TRP A 313 -8.60 17.68 -2.18
N LEU A 314 -7.60 17.25 -2.97
CA LEU A 314 -7.55 17.56 -4.39
C LEU A 314 -8.71 16.89 -5.16
N GLU A 315 -9.15 15.70 -4.76
CA GLU A 315 -10.33 15.06 -5.38
C GLU A 315 -11.62 15.85 -5.17
N ALA A 316 -11.75 16.55 -4.05
CA ALA A 316 -12.90 17.39 -3.72
C ALA A 316 -12.74 18.86 -4.19
N CYS A 317 -11.52 19.25 -4.57
CA CYS A 317 -11.21 20.60 -4.99
C CYS A 317 -11.83 20.91 -6.36
N GLY A 318 -12.62 21.98 -6.44
CA GLY A 318 -13.19 22.46 -7.71
C GLY A 318 -12.29 23.40 -8.50
N GLN A 319 -11.10 23.73 -7.99
CA GLN A 319 -10.19 24.70 -8.60
C GLN A 319 -9.21 24.03 -9.57
N ARG A 320 -8.70 24.83 -10.51
CA ARG A 320 -7.58 24.48 -11.38
C ARG A 320 -6.44 25.47 -11.16
N PHE A 321 -5.23 25.01 -11.47
CA PHE A 321 -4.01 25.76 -11.23
C PHE A 321 -3.16 25.82 -12.50
N ASP A 322 -2.37 26.87 -12.66
CA ASP A 322 -1.44 26.98 -13.76
C ASP A 322 -0.18 26.15 -13.51
N ILE A 323 0.21 26.06 -12.24
CA ILE A 323 1.40 25.30 -11.82
C ILE A 323 1.04 24.47 -10.59
N ILE A 324 1.34 23.15 -10.64
CA ILE A 324 1.23 22.27 -9.48
C ILE A 324 2.61 21.69 -9.15
N LEU A 325 3.06 21.87 -7.92
CA LEU A 325 4.37 21.44 -7.44
C LEU A 325 4.23 20.45 -6.26
N SER A 326 5.10 19.45 -6.22
CA SER A 326 5.19 18.55 -5.05
C SER A 326 6.58 17.91 -4.94
N ALA A 327 7.18 17.97 -3.77
CA ALA A 327 8.48 17.34 -3.51
C ALA A 327 8.38 16.27 -2.42
N SER A 328 8.72 15.02 -2.78
CA SER A 328 8.86 13.91 -1.82
C SER A 328 7.62 13.66 -0.95
N THR A 329 6.42 13.79 -1.52
CA THR A 329 5.14 13.70 -0.80
C THR A 329 4.28 12.53 -1.29
N ILE A 330 4.13 12.35 -2.60
CA ILE A 330 3.11 11.46 -3.17
C ILE A 330 3.36 9.97 -2.91
N GLN A 331 4.56 9.55 -2.51
CA GLN A 331 4.82 8.17 -2.07
C GLN A 331 4.07 7.77 -0.79
N TRP A 332 3.53 8.74 -0.07
CA TRP A 332 2.75 8.52 1.15
C TRP A 332 1.26 8.34 0.89
N PHE A 333 0.80 8.57 -0.34
CA PHE A 333 -0.60 8.49 -0.72
C PHE A 333 -1.07 7.04 -0.86
N ALA A 334 -2.37 6.84 -0.72
CA ALA A 334 -2.97 5.52 -0.88
C ALA A 334 -2.88 5.04 -2.33
N ASP A 335 -3.07 5.94 -3.30
CA ASP A 335 -2.93 5.63 -4.72
C ASP A 335 -2.15 6.72 -5.46
N PRO A 336 -0.81 6.71 -5.36
CA PRO A 336 0.03 7.74 -5.98
C PRO A 336 -0.07 7.75 -7.52
N VAL A 337 -0.38 6.61 -8.15
CA VAL A 337 -0.52 6.53 -9.62
C VAL A 337 -1.80 7.23 -10.06
N ARG A 338 -2.91 6.91 -9.42
CA ARG A 338 -4.19 7.57 -9.67
C ARG A 338 -4.13 9.08 -9.38
N PHE A 339 -3.39 9.46 -8.34
CA PHE A 339 -3.21 10.86 -7.97
C PHE A 339 -2.61 11.69 -9.11
N ILE A 340 -1.70 11.13 -9.92
CA ILE A 340 -1.14 11.80 -11.11
C ILE A 340 -2.25 12.18 -12.09
N SER A 341 -3.19 11.28 -12.37
CA SER A 341 -4.35 11.58 -13.22
C SER A 341 -5.28 12.64 -12.60
N THR A 342 -5.38 12.69 -11.28
CA THR A 342 -6.12 13.76 -10.60
C THR A 342 -5.44 15.10 -10.76
N VAL A 343 -4.12 15.18 -10.60
CA VAL A 343 -3.32 16.39 -10.84
C VAL A 343 -3.54 16.92 -12.26
N SER A 344 -3.46 16.06 -13.28
CA SER A 344 -3.67 16.44 -14.67
C SER A 344 -5.03 17.15 -14.89
N ARG A 345 -6.09 16.65 -14.26
CA ARG A 345 -7.44 17.29 -14.37
C ARG A 345 -7.56 18.65 -13.68
N HIS A 346 -6.65 18.95 -12.75
CA HIS A 346 -6.61 20.22 -12.01
C HIS A 346 -5.63 21.23 -12.60
N LEU A 347 -5.05 20.95 -13.77
CA LEU A 347 -4.27 21.93 -14.52
C LEU A 347 -5.18 22.78 -15.39
N ASN A 348 -4.89 24.08 -15.45
CA ASN A 348 -5.44 24.98 -16.45
C ASN A 348 -4.92 24.62 -17.85
N PRO A 349 -5.62 24.98 -18.95
CA PRO A 349 -5.07 24.84 -20.30
C PRO A 349 -3.73 25.55 -20.44
N GLY A 350 -2.70 24.83 -20.88
CA GLY A 350 -1.32 25.30 -20.95
C GLY A 350 -0.57 25.30 -19.60
N GLY A 351 -1.21 24.86 -18.53
CA GLY A 351 -0.57 24.65 -17.23
C GLY A 351 0.27 23.37 -17.17
N PHE A 352 1.08 23.24 -16.13
CA PHE A 352 1.91 22.07 -15.93
C PHE A 352 2.08 21.71 -14.46
N ALA A 353 2.45 20.45 -14.20
CA ALA A 353 2.84 20.00 -12.87
C ALA A 353 4.27 19.44 -12.88
N ILE A 354 5.00 19.66 -11.78
CA ILE A 354 6.29 19.03 -11.49
C ILE A 354 6.17 18.36 -10.12
N LEU A 355 6.15 17.04 -10.11
CA LEU A 355 5.98 16.24 -8.91
C LEU A 355 7.21 15.38 -8.69
N SER A 356 7.51 15.04 -7.46
CA SER A 356 8.50 14.00 -7.19
C SER A 356 7.98 12.92 -6.24
N THR A 357 8.50 11.73 -6.46
CA THR A 357 8.24 10.54 -5.64
C THR A 357 9.49 9.68 -5.53
N PHE A 358 9.37 8.55 -4.85
CA PHE A 358 10.35 7.49 -4.87
C PHE A 358 9.76 6.23 -5.51
N VAL A 359 10.59 5.49 -6.24
CA VAL A 359 10.17 4.29 -6.97
C VAL A 359 10.65 3.01 -6.31
N LYS A 360 10.17 1.86 -6.76
CA LYS A 360 10.49 0.53 -6.24
C LYS A 360 11.99 0.31 -6.10
N GLY A 361 12.41 -0.21 -4.95
CA GLY A 361 13.81 -0.35 -4.54
C GLY A 361 14.34 0.84 -3.72
N ASN A 362 13.52 1.87 -3.46
CA ASN A 362 13.85 2.92 -2.51
C ASN A 362 13.88 2.36 -1.09
N LEU A 363 14.95 2.67 -0.33
CA LEU A 363 15.18 2.17 1.03
C LEU A 363 15.14 0.63 1.12
N CYS A 364 15.60 -0.07 0.10
CA CYS A 364 15.52 -1.55 0.00
C CYS A 364 16.27 -2.27 1.11
N GLU A 365 17.25 -1.63 1.75
CA GLU A 365 17.96 -2.17 2.91
C GLU A 365 17.06 -2.46 4.11
N PHE A 366 15.86 -1.86 4.13
CA PHE A 366 14.89 -2.01 5.20
C PHE A 366 13.72 -2.94 4.87
N ASP A 367 13.64 -3.48 3.66
CA ASP A 367 12.47 -4.27 3.22
C ASP A 367 12.19 -5.46 4.13
N ALA A 368 13.24 -6.14 4.61
CA ALA A 368 13.11 -7.25 5.56
C ALA A 368 12.75 -6.83 7.00
N TYR A 369 12.84 -5.53 7.33
CA TYR A 369 12.73 -5.02 8.70
C TYR A 369 11.53 -4.09 8.91
N ARG A 370 10.77 -3.80 7.85
CA ARG A 370 9.60 -2.91 7.94
C ARG A 370 8.40 -3.66 8.53
N THR A 371 7.83 -3.11 9.59
CA THR A 371 6.55 -3.58 10.13
C THR A 371 5.38 -3.08 9.30
N ALA A 372 5.45 -1.87 8.74
CA ALA A 372 4.43 -1.31 7.86
C ALA A 372 5.05 -1.01 6.48
N PRO A 373 4.60 -1.66 5.40
CA PRO A 373 5.16 -1.47 4.07
C PRO A 373 4.84 -0.09 3.50
N ILE A 374 5.77 0.46 2.70
CA ILE A 374 5.46 1.52 1.73
C ILE A 374 5.43 0.84 0.36
N PHE A 375 4.30 0.90 -0.32
CA PHE A 375 4.12 0.27 -1.62
C PHE A 375 4.68 1.17 -2.73
N TYR A 376 6.01 1.27 -2.81
CA TYR A 376 6.66 2.00 -3.89
C TYR A 376 6.29 1.42 -5.25
N LYS A 377 5.76 2.26 -6.12
CA LYS A 377 5.42 1.90 -7.48
C LYS A 377 6.66 1.84 -8.37
N THR A 378 6.60 1.09 -9.43
CA THR A 378 7.64 1.06 -10.47
C THR A 378 7.55 2.30 -11.34
N VAL A 379 8.63 2.63 -12.05
CA VAL A 379 8.62 3.69 -13.06
C VAL A 379 7.52 3.45 -14.09
N LYS A 380 7.36 2.22 -14.56
CA LYS A 380 6.35 1.85 -15.54
C LYS A 380 4.93 2.15 -15.11
N GLU A 381 4.56 1.87 -13.84
CA GLU A 381 3.22 2.17 -13.33
C GLU A 381 2.88 3.65 -13.40
N TYR A 382 3.88 4.53 -13.30
CA TYR A 382 3.70 5.97 -13.49
C TYR A 382 3.68 6.38 -14.97
N THR A 383 4.48 5.75 -15.83
CA THR A 383 4.63 6.12 -17.25
C THR A 383 3.57 5.51 -18.16
N ASP A 384 2.78 4.57 -17.68
CA ASP A 384 1.61 4.04 -18.43
C ASP A 384 0.45 5.08 -18.50
N ILE A 385 0.62 6.27 -17.91
CA ILE A 385 -0.29 7.42 -17.99
C ILE A 385 0.19 8.34 -19.13
N ASP A 386 -0.71 8.79 -20.01
CA ASP A 386 -0.39 9.65 -21.14
C ASP A 386 0.17 11.03 -20.72
N ALA A 387 0.99 11.63 -21.58
CA ALA A 387 1.54 12.99 -21.45
C ALA A 387 2.47 13.23 -20.25
N ILE A 388 3.26 12.22 -19.86
CA ILE A 388 4.19 12.31 -18.73
C ILE A 388 5.65 12.21 -19.19
N GLU A 389 6.45 13.21 -18.80
CA GLU A 389 7.92 13.12 -18.83
C GLU A 389 8.43 12.67 -17.47
N THR A 390 9.42 11.78 -17.43
CA THR A 390 10.00 11.33 -16.18
C THR A 390 11.52 11.36 -16.17
N GLU A 391 12.08 11.65 -15.00
CA GLU A 391 13.52 11.55 -14.73
C GLU A 391 13.74 10.76 -13.47
N THR A 392 14.60 9.73 -13.52
CA THR A 392 14.92 8.89 -12.36
C THR A 392 16.44 8.82 -12.14
N TRP A 393 16.85 8.71 -10.89
CA TRP A 393 18.26 8.49 -10.55
C TRP A 393 18.37 7.69 -9.25
N GLU A 394 19.59 7.30 -8.91
CA GLU A 394 19.89 6.60 -7.67
C GLU A 394 20.90 7.40 -6.85
N ARG A 395 20.71 7.43 -5.54
CA ARG A 395 21.65 7.96 -4.57
C ARG A 395 21.85 6.99 -3.43
N VAL A 396 23.11 6.67 -3.13
CA VAL A 396 23.46 5.87 -1.97
C VAL A 396 24.14 6.77 -0.95
N LEU A 397 23.55 6.84 0.24
CA LEU A 397 24.17 7.52 1.39
C LEU A 397 24.86 6.48 2.28
N HIS A 398 26.10 6.75 2.66
CA HIS A 398 26.88 5.92 3.58
C HIS A 398 26.96 6.60 4.95
N PHE A 399 26.82 5.82 6.00
CA PHE A 399 26.84 6.28 7.39
C PHE A 399 28.00 5.63 8.16
N LYS A 400 28.46 6.26 9.25
CA LYS A 400 29.50 5.70 10.11
C LYS A 400 29.02 4.46 10.86
N SER A 401 27.71 4.39 11.14
CA SER A 401 27.09 3.27 11.84
C SER A 401 25.62 3.12 11.43
N ALA A 402 25.04 1.94 11.69
CA ALA A 402 23.60 1.72 11.59
C ALA A 402 22.78 2.68 12.49
N LYS A 403 23.32 3.08 13.63
CA LYS A 403 22.68 4.06 14.52
C LYS A 403 22.56 5.44 13.86
N ASP A 404 23.61 5.91 13.19
CA ASP A 404 23.60 7.19 12.47
C ASP A 404 22.63 7.15 11.30
N MET A 405 22.57 6.01 10.61
CA MET A 405 21.63 5.75 9.53
C MET A 405 20.16 5.84 10.02
N LEU A 406 19.82 5.17 11.11
CA LEU A 406 18.47 5.25 11.72
C LEU A 406 18.14 6.65 12.24
N MET A 407 19.15 7.36 12.77
CA MET A 407 19.00 8.74 13.18
C MET A 407 18.66 9.64 12.00
N HIS A 408 19.34 9.48 10.86
CA HIS A 408 19.03 10.21 9.62
C HIS A 408 17.57 10.03 9.18
N LEU A 409 17.05 8.80 9.16
CA LEU A 409 15.64 8.53 8.84
C LEU A 409 14.69 9.22 9.82
N ARG A 410 15.02 9.24 11.10
CA ARG A 410 14.23 9.91 12.13
C ARG A 410 14.22 11.44 11.93
N LEU A 411 15.37 12.02 11.62
CA LEU A 411 15.55 13.48 11.43
C LEU A 411 14.93 13.97 10.12
N THR A 412 14.68 13.07 9.17
CA THR A 412 14.00 13.36 7.89
C THR A 412 12.52 12.97 7.89
N GLY A 413 11.92 12.67 9.05
CA GLY A 413 10.48 12.40 9.18
C GLY A 413 10.04 11.01 8.72
N VAL A 414 10.94 10.18 8.20
CA VAL A 414 10.66 8.78 7.87
C VAL A 414 10.50 8.02 9.17
N SER A 415 9.24 7.86 9.61
CA SER A 415 8.88 7.50 10.98
C SER A 415 9.45 6.17 11.46
N PRO A 416 10.10 6.13 12.63
CA PRO A 416 10.54 4.90 13.28
C PRO A 416 9.40 4.00 13.80
N ARG A 417 8.13 4.44 13.79
CA ARG A 417 7.00 3.54 14.11
C ARG A 417 6.89 2.39 13.11
N ARG A 418 7.44 2.58 11.90
CA ARG A 418 7.61 1.53 10.89
C ARG A 418 8.86 0.65 11.14
N TYR A 419 9.71 1.08 12.06
CA TYR A 419 10.89 0.37 12.58
C TYR A 419 10.76 0.35 14.10
N SER A 420 10.45 -0.76 14.74
CA SER A 420 10.13 -0.96 16.18
C SER A 420 10.67 0.05 17.22
N ARG A 421 9.88 0.31 18.30
CA ARG A 421 10.15 1.30 19.36
C ARG A 421 11.31 0.99 20.30
N ASN A 422 11.83 -0.23 20.32
CA ASN A 422 12.99 -0.59 21.14
C ASN A 422 14.23 -0.57 20.27
N THR A 423 15.36 -0.22 20.86
CA THR A 423 16.72 -0.18 20.26
C THR A 423 17.19 -1.48 19.60
N GLY A 424 16.37 -2.52 19.57
CA GLY A 424 16.39 -3.64 18.65
C GLY A 424 15.18 -3.50 17.74
N ILE A 425 15.37 -3.50 16.43
CA ILE A 425 14.32 -3.67 15.45
C ILE A 425 13.70 -5.04 15.75
N LYS A 426 12.55 -5.04 16.41
CA LYS A 426 11.79 -6.29 16.51
C LYS A 426 11.21 -6.50 15.13
N ASN A 427 11.60 -7.57 14.46
CA ASN A 427 10.78 -8.13 13.41
C ASN A 427 9.33 -8.14 13.91
N SER A 428 8.39 -7.82 13.03
CA SER A 428 6.96 -7.99 13.28
C SER A 428 6.82 -9.24 14.13
N LYS A 429 5.94 -9.30 15.11
CA LYS A 429 5.77 -10.38 16.13
C LYS A 429 5.98 -11.83 15.65
N SER A 430 6.39 -12.01 14.40
CA SER A 430 6.50 -13.25 13.65
C SER A 430 7.66 -14.15 14.00
N THR A 431 8.83 -13.64 14.41
CA THR A 431 9.99 -14.53 14.63
C THR A 431 10.58 -14.44 16.05
N GLY A 432 10.14 -13.48 16.87
CA GLY A 432 10.75 -13.29 18.20
C GLY A 432 12.24 -12.88 18.15
N GLU A 433 12.84 -12.82 16.96
CA GLU A 433 14.23 -12.44 16.78
C GLU A 433 14.36 -10.91 16.79
N THR A 434 15.14 -10.41 17.71
CA THR A 434 15.57 -9.02 17.77
C THR A 434 16.68 -8.85 16.72
N VAL A 435 16.41 -8.11 15.64
CA VAL A 435 17.45 -7.75 14.68
C VAL A 435 18.51 -6.94 15.41
N LYS A 436 19.73 -7.44 15.40
CA LYS A 436 20.85 -6.71 15.97
C LYS A 436 21.22 -5.56 15.01
N LEU A 437 21.55 -4.40 15.57
CA LEU A 437 22.03 -3.25 14.78
C LEU A 437 23.24 -3.62 13.91
N THR A 438 23.99 -4.66 14.29
CA THR A 438 25.11 -5.20 13.53
C THR A 438 24.73 -5.87 12.21
N ASP A 439 23.46 -6.26 12.07
CA ASP A 439 22.97 -6.99 10.88
C ASP A 439 22.45 -6.01 9.81
N LEU A 440 22.30 -4.73 10.17
CA LEU A 440 21.92 -3.68 9.22
C LEU A 440 23.14 -3.17 8.46
N SER A 441 22.97 -2.97 7.17
CA SER A 441 23.92 -2.21 6.39
C SER A 441 24.01 -0.77 6.91
N ASN A 442 25.16 -0.12 6.76
CA ASN A 442 25.33 1.29 7.12
C ASN A 442 25.14 2.23 5.91
N LYS A 443 24.34 1.81 4.94
CA LYS A 443 24.00 2.58 3.75
C LYS A 443 22.49 2.65 3.54
N ILE A 444 22.03 3.67 2.84
CA ILE A 444 20.65 3.83 2.37
C ILE A 444 20.66 4.12 0.89
N THR A 445 19.89 3.36 0.14
CA THR A 445 19.65 3.58 -1.29
C THR A 445 18.36 4.37 -1.48
N TYR A 446 18.47 5.54 -2.10
CA TYR A 446 17.35 6.35 -2.54
C TYR A 446 17.17 6.22 -4.05
N ARG A 447 15.91 6.09 -4.50
CA ARG A 447 15.52 6.06 -5.91
C ARG A 447 14.46 7.11 -6.21
N PRO A 448 14.84 8.38 -6.28
CA PRO A 448 13.91 9.46 -6.60
C PRO A 448 13.47 9.39 -8.06
N MET A 449 12.28 9.96 -8.31
CA MET A 449 11.71 10.17 -9.62
C MET A 449 11.06 11.56 -9.68
N ILE A 450 11.31 12.31 -10.73
CA ILE A 450 10.55 13.52 -11.10
C ILE A 450 9.56 13.16 -12.19
N ILE A 451 8.36 13.70 -12.09
CA ILE A 451 7.25 13.52 -13.03
C ILE A 451 6.82 14.91 -13.49
N ILE A 452 6.77 15.13 -14.80
CA ILE A 452 6.29 16.38 -15.40
C ILE A 452 5.05 16.06 -16.20
N ILE A 453 3.97 16.80 -15.94
CA ILE A 453 2.68 16.69 -16.63
C ILE A 453 2.40 18.01 -17.29
N ARG A 454 1.91 17.99 -18.53
CA ARG A 454 1.46 19.18 -19.27
C ARG A 454 0.01 19.00 -19.72
N ASN A 455 -0.80 20.08 -19.61
CA ASN A 455 -2.19 20.10 -20.06
C ASN A 455 -2.34 20.91 -21.34
#